data_960e6a2f1fc0fb391282ec7008462661
#
_entry.id   960e6a2f1fc0fb391282ec7008462661
#
_cell.length_a   1.000
_cell.length_b   1.000
_cell.length_c   1.000
_cell.angle_alpha   90.00
_cell.angle_beta   90.00
_cell.angle_gamma   90.00
#
_symmetry.space_group_name_H-M   'P 1'
#
loop_
_entity.id
_entity.type
_entity.pdbx_description
1 polymer ?
#
loop_
_entity_poly.entity_id
_entity_poly.type
_entity_poly.pdbx_seq_one_letter_code
_entity_poly.pdbx_strand_id
1 'polypeptide(L)'
;MTVNKPWTRQKLTEMLYHAFIGSLADNAIEIGWVLCFSLLADKSLVERITVLFGVNDAFWVVLSSTYYAARTSMTATLPKLIEKYGLDLESKVVKNHIYLFYLMLLPSAIGSFMFLPKLLLILGVSPSDLPFYIPYFQLSILAILIAAPWSIFIPSYLRTRGRSKEATVLDHAVAWSMLIGIFFTTHVLHLGVNTALVVNIITNAIPLYWFFMGKAYSSFLL
;
A
#
# COMPACT_ATOMS: atom_id res chain seq x y z
N MET A 1 -22.06 -28.71 11.86
CA MET A 1 -22.78 -27.83 10.93
C MET A 1 -23.08 -26.53 11.65
N THR A 2 -22.23 -25.54 11.49
CA THR A 2 -22.47 -24.19 12.02
C THR A 2 -23.50 -23.51 11.13
N VAL A 3 -24.70 -23.35 11.66
CA VAL A 3 -25.78 -22.60 11.02
C VAL A 3 -25.23 -21.19 10.74
N ASN A 4 -25.06 -20.86 9.46
CA ASN A 4 -24.77 -19.49 9.02
C ASN A 4 -25.84 -18.59 9.63
N LYS A 5 -25.48 -17.87 10.71
CA LYS A 5 -26.39 -16.84 11.24
C LYS A 5 -26.68 -15.86 10.10
N PRO A 6 -27.94 -15.63 9.76
CA PRO A 6 -28.30 -14.72 8.69
C PRO A 6 -27.68 -13.35 8.99
N TRP A 7 -27.18 -12.71 7.95
CA TRP A 7 -26.64 -11.35 8.02
C TRP A 7 -27.68 -10.43 8.61
N THR A 8 -27.44 -9.92 9.80
CA THR A 8 -28.32 -8.92 10.35
C THR A 8 -28.14 -7.61 9.57
N ARG A 9 -29.23 -6.88 9.37
CA ARG A 9 -29.22 -5.56 8.69
C ARG A 9 -28.13 -4.65 9.28
N GLN A 10 -27.93 -4.71 10.58
CA GLN A 10 -26.90 -3.94 11.29
C GLN A 10 -25.48 -4.32 10.85
N LYS A 11 -25.15 -5.63 10.71
CA LYS A 11 -23.85 -6.09 10.26
C LYS A 11 -23.57 -5.69 8.81
N LEU A 12 -24.60 -5.76 7.95
CA LEU A 12 -24.47 -5.32 6.56
C LEU A 12 -24.19 -3.81 6.49
N THR A 13 -24.95 -3.00 7.24
CA THR A 13 -24.74 -1.55 7.30
C THR A 13 -23.34 -1.20 7.82
N GLU A 14 -22.89 -1.87 8.87
CA GLU A 14 -21.55 -1.67 9.44
C GLU A 14 -20.45 -2.03 8.42
N MET A 15 -20.62 -3.12 7.69
CA MET A 15 -19.69 -3.55 6.65
C MET A 15 -19.65 -2.58 5.46
N LEU A 16 -20.81 -2.12 4.99
CA LEU A 16 -20.92 -1.11 3.92
C LEU A 16 -20.30 0.21 4.35
N TYR A 17 -20.53 0.64 5.59
CA TYR A 17 -19.91 1.84 6.15
C TYR A 17 -18.38 1.74 6.14
N HIS A 18 -17.80 0.63 6.63
CA HIS A 18 -16.35 0.44 6.64
C HIS A 18 -15.75 0.31 5.24
N ALA A 19 -16.47 -0.32 4.30
CA ALA A 19 -16.06 -0.38 2.91
C ALA A 19 -16.05 1.02 2.27
N PHE A 20 -17.07 1.81 2.51
CA PHE A 20 -17.17 3.19 2.00
C PHE A 20 -16.09 4.09 2.59
N ILE A 21 -15.90 4.07 3.91
CA ILE A 21 -14.85 4.85 4.57
C ILE A 21 -13.45 4.43 4.12
N GLY A 22 -13.19 3.11 3.96
CA GLY A 22 -11.92 2.63 3.40
C GLY A 22 -11.67 3.13 1.98
N SER A 23 -12.68 3.07 1.12
CA SER A 23 -12.63 3.61 -0.25
C SER A 23 -12.34 5.12 -0.28
N LEU A 24 -12.85 5.89 0.69
CA LEU A 24 -12.53 7.32 0.80
C LEU A 24 -11.05 7.56 1.09
N ALA A 25 -10.39 6.71 1.88
CA ALA A 25 -8.96 6.82 2.14
C ALA A 25 -8.15 6.57 0.86
N ASP A 26 -8.46 5.51 0.12
CA ASP A 26 -7.77 5.18 -1.13
C ASP A 26 -7.94 6.31 -2.17
N ASN A 27 -9.17 6.80 -2.38
CA ASN A 27 -9.43 7.92 -3.29
C ASN A 27 -8.80 9.24 -2.83
N ALA A 28 -8.73 9.50 -1.53
CA ALA A 28 -8.09 10.70 -1.00
C ALA A 28 -6.60 10.74 -1.31
N ILE A 29 -5.93 9.57 -1.30
CA ILE A 29 -4.53 9.46 -1.69
C ILE A 29 -4.35 9.86 -3.15
N GLU A 30 -5.11 9.28 -4.07
CA GLU A 30 -4.98 9.54 -5.51
C GLU A 30 -5.32 10.99 -5.86
N ILE A 31 -6.45 11.49 -5.37
CA ILE A 31 -6.85 12.89 -5.57
C ILE A 31 -5.83 13.84 -4.95
N GLY A 32 -5.33 13.51 -3.77
CA GLY A 32 -4.33 14.30 -3.07
C GLY A 32 -3.01 14.41 -3.85
N TRP A 33 -2.53 13.33 -4.42
CA TRP A 33 -1.36 13.35 -5.30
C TRP A 33 -1.58 14.30 -6.48
N VAL A 34 -2.68 14.14 -7.21
CA VAL A 34 -3.02 14.99 -8.35
C VAL A 34 -3.12 16.45 -7.93
N LEU A 35 -3.82 16.76 -6.86
CA LEU A 35 -3.98 18.14 -6.37
C LEU A 35 -2.64 18.74 -5.94
N CYS A 36 -1.84 18.03 -5.15
CA CYS A 36 -0.56 18.53 -4.69
C CYS A 36 0.38 18.88 -5.85
N PHE A 37 0.39 18.07 -6.90
CA PHE A 37 1.28 18.33 -8.03
C PHE A 37 0.70 19.28 -9.06
N SER A 38 -0.62 19.35 -9.26
CA SER A 38 -1.25 20.33 -10.15
C SER A 38 -1.12 21.77 -9.66
N LEU A 39 -0.88 21.96 -8.36
CA LEU A 39 -0.66 23.29 -7.78
C LEU A 39 0.79 23.78 -7.90
N LEU A 40 1.70 23.00 -8.51
CA LEU A 40 3.07 23.45 -8.72
C LEU A 40 3.10 24.57 -9.76
N ALA A 41 3.91 25.60 -9.50
CA ALA A 41 4.03 26.76 -10.35
C ALA A 41 4.73 26.48 -11.69
N ASP A 42 5.60 25.46 -11.73
CA ASP A 42 6.36 25.10 -12.93
C ASP A 42 5.54 24.16 -13.83
N LYS A 43 5.05 24.71 -14.94
CA LYS A 43 4.27 23.97 -15.94
C LYS A 43 5.03 22.80 -16.57
N SER A 44 6.33 22.95 -16.81
CA SER A 44 7.16 21.87 -17.37
C SER A 44 7.28 20.70 -16.42
N LEU A 45 7.32 20.98 -15.14
CA LEU A 45 7.32 19.97 -14.07
C LEU A 45 5.95 19.28 -13.98
N VAL A 46 4.85 20.04 -14.11
CA VAL A 46 3.49 19.49 -14.12
C VAL A 46 3.29 18.50 -15.27
N GLU A 47 3.77 18.86 -16.49
CA GLU A 47 3.69 17.96 -17.65
C GLU A 47 4.46 16.66 -17.39
N ARG A 48 5.69 16.74 -16.89
CA ARG A 48 6.50 15.56 -16.55
C ARG A 48 5.86 14.69 -15.47
N ILE A 49 5.25 15.31 -14.46
CA ILE A 49 4.54 14.59 -13.41
C ILE A 49 3.27 13.92 -13.96
N THR A 50 2.56 14.55 -14.86
CA THR A 50 1.39 13.95 -15.52
C THR A 50 1.78 12.69 -16.30
N VAL A 51 2.87 12.77 -17.08
CA VAL A 51 3.43 11.58 -17.75
C VAL A 51 3.87 10.53 -16.74
N LEU A 52 4.52 10.96 -15.65
CA LEU A 52 4.95 10.08 -14.57
C LEU A 52 3.79 9.27 -13.99
N PHE A 53 2.62 9.89 -13.76
CA PHE A 53 1.45 9.17 -13.25
C PHE A 53 0.95 8.11 -14.23
N GLY A 54 0.83 8.43 -15.51
CA GLY A 54 0.41 7.45 -16.52
C GLY A 54 1.37 6.27 -16.63
N VAL A 55 2.68 6.53 -16.61
CA VAL A 55 3.70 5.48 -16.60
C VAL A 55 3.71 4.70 -15.28
N ASN A 56 3.51 5.39 -14.16
CA ASN A 56 3.44 4.78 -12.84
C ASN A 56 2.27 3.80 -12.72
N ASP A 57 1.11 4.13 -13.24
CA ASP A 57 -0.05 3.25 -13.22
C ASP A 57 0.23 1.96 -13.99
N ALA A 58 0.80 2.05 -15.19
CA ALA A 58 1.19 0.88 -15.97
C ALA A 58 2.25 0.02 -15.23
N PHE A 59 3.22 0.66 -14.60
CA PHE A 59 4.27 0.00 -13.82
C PHE A 59 3.71 -0.66 -12.57
N TRP A 60 2.79 0.04 -11.87
CA TRP A 60 2.13 -0.48 -10.68
C TRP A 60 1.24 -1.69 -10.96
N VAL A 61 0.59 -1.78 -12.12
CA VAL A 61 -0.21 -2.97 -12.47
C VAL A 61 0.62 -4.24 -12.36
N VAL A 62 1.89 -4.22 -12.76
CA VAL A 62 2.77 -5.39 -12.69
C VAL A 62 3.14 -5.74 -11.24
N LEU A 63 3.51 -4.76 -10.43
CA LEU A 63 3.97 -4.98 -9.06
C LEU A 63 2.80 -5.13 -8.07
N SER A 64 1.71 -4.39 -8.28
CA SER A 64 0.56 -4.40 -7.38
C SER A 64 -0.30 -5.66 -7.50
N SER A 65 -0.24 -6.38 -8.61
CA SER A 65 -0.95 -7.66 -8.76
C SER A 65 -0.55 -8.66 -7.66
N THR A 66 0.74 -8.76 -7.37
CA THR A 66 1.27 -9.57 -6.25
C THR A 66 0.77 -9.08 -4.90
N TYR A 67 0.73 -7.78 -4.74
CA TYR A 67 0.24 -7.08 -3.56
C TYR A 67 -1.24 -7.42 -3.27
N TYR A 68 -2.11 -7.24 -4.26
CA TYR A 68 -3.54 -7.53 -4.10
C TYR A 68 -3.82 -9.03 -3.95
N ALA A 69 -3.08 -9.88 -4.63
CA ALA A 69 -3.18 -11.32 -4.48
C ALA A 69 -2.83 -11.77 -3.04
N ALA A 70 -1.77 -11.24 -2.46
CA ALA A 70 -1.38 -11.53 -1.08
C ALA A 70 -2.43 -11.06 -0.07
N ARG A 71 -2.97 -9.84 -0.24
CA ARG A 71 -4.05 -9.29 0.59
C ARG A 71 -5.30 -10.17 0.52
N THR A 72 -5.74 -10.50 -0.69
CA THR A 72 -6.95 -11.30 -0.91
C THR A 72 -6.76 -12.72 -0.37
N SER A 73 -5.62 -13.33 -0.64
CA SER A 73 -5.29 -14.66 -0.11
C SER A 73 -5.34 -14.67 1.41
N MET A 74 -4.70 -13.72 2.07
CA MET A 74 -4.67 -13.67 3.53
C MET A 74 -6.07 -13.47 4.13
N THR A 75 -6.85 -12.53 3.60
CA THR A 75 -8.21 -12.26 4.11
C THR A 75 -9.18 -13.42 3.86
N ALA A 76 -9.00 -14.17 2.77
CA ALA A 76 -9.87 -15.30 2.43
C ALA A 76 -9.48 -16.61 3.14
N THR A 77 -8.18 -16.83 3.36
CA THR A 77 -7.68 -18.14 3.85
C THR A 77 -7.45 -18.16 5.35
N LEU A 78 -6.96 -17.06 5.94
CA LEU A 78 -6.61 -17.02 7.36
C LEU A 78 -7.79 -17.38 8.29
N PRO A 79 -9.01 -16.82 8.12
CA PRO A 79 -10.13 -17.18 8.97
C PRO A 79 -10.49 -18.66 8.90
N LYS A 80 -10.46 -19.25 7.70
CA LYS A 80 -10.77 -20.67 7.47
C LYS A 80 -9.73 -21.60 8.12
N LEU A 81 -8.46 -21.20 8.07
CA LEU A 81 -7.38 -21.96 8.67
C LEU A 81 -7.41 -21.89 10.20
N ILE A 82 -7.73 -20.72 10.75
CA ILE A 82 -7.92 -20.56 12.20
C ILE A 82 -9.10 -21.38 12.68
N GLU A 83 -10.23 -21.36 11.96
CA GLU A 83 -11.41 -22.16 12.29
C GLU A 83 -11.10 -23.66 12.28
N LYS A 84 -10.30 -24.11 11.32
CA LYS A 84 -9.98 -25.54 11.15
C LYS A 84 -8.91 -26.05 12.11
N TYR A 85 -7.88 -25.27 12.38
CA TYR A 85 -6.66 -25.71 13.05
C TYR A 85 -6.39 -25.01 14.40
N GLY A 86 -7.22 -24.05 14.78
CA GLY A 86 -7.04 -23.26 15.99
C GLY A 86 -6.06 -22.11 15.84
N LEU A 87 -5.94 -21.32 16.92
CA LEU A 87 -5.12 -20.11 16.98
C LEU A 87 -3.61 -20.39 16.96
N ASP A 88 -3.19 -21.58 17.38
CA ASP A 88 -1.76 -21.94 17.47
C ASP A 88 -1.03 -21.89 16.12
N LEU A 89 -1.77 -22.11 15.03
CA LEU A 89 -1.20 -22.04 13.67
C LEU A 89 -1.25 -20.65 13.03
N GLU A 90 -1.93 -19.69 13.66
CA GLU A 90 -2.13 -18.35 13.09
C GLU A 90 -0.81 -17.67 12.74
N SER A 91 0.12 -17.62 13.68
CA SER A 91 1.45 -17.02 13.48
C SER A 91 2.19 -17.68 12.31
N LYS A 92 2.14 -19.01 12.22
CA LYS A 92 2.77 -19.76 11.13
C LYS A 92 2.13 -19.44 9.76
N VAL A 93 0.81 -19.35 9.71
CA VAL A 93 0.07 -19.02 8.48
C VAL A 93 0.41 -17.60 8.03
N VAL A 94 0.41 -16.62 8.93
CA VAL A 94 0.76 -15.24 8.62
C VAL A 94 2.20 -15.13 8.12
N LYS A 95 3.16 -15.77 8.80
CA LYS A 95 4.56 -15.81 8.37
C LYS A 95 4.70 -16.41 6.97
N ASN A 96 4.02 -17.51 6.70
CA ASN A 96 4.06 -18.15 5.37
C ASN A 96 3.49 -17.23 4.28
N HIS A 97 2.42 -16.46 4.55
CA HIS A 97 1.90 -15.48 3.60
C HIS A 97 2.90 -14.36 3.32
N ILE A 98 3.60 -13.88 4.34
CA ILE A 98 4.67 -12.88 4.17
C ILE A 98 5.81 -13.45 3.33
N TYR A 99 6.25 -14.68 3.61
CA TYR A 99 7.30 -15.33 2.79
C TYR A 99 6.88 -15.52 1.33
N LEU A 100 5.66 -16.01 1.10
CA LEU A 100 5.13 -16.17 -0.26
C LEU A 100 5.03 -14.83 -1.00
N PHE A 101 4.60 -13.78 -0.29
CA PHE A 101 4.56 -12.44 -0.85
C PHE A 101 5.94 -12.00 -1.33
N TYR A 102 6.96 -12.09 -0.48
CA TYR A 102 8.31 -11.72 -0.87
C TYR A 102 8.90 -12.64 -1.94
N LEU A 103 8.62 -13.95 -1.89
CA LEU A 103 9.05 -14.89 -2.92
C LEU A 103 8.51 -14.52 -4.31
N MET A 104 7.31 -13.99 -4.39
CA MET A 104 6.71 -13.54 -5.66
C MET A 104 7.14 -12.12 -6.04
N LEU A 105 7.28 -11.23 -5.06
CA LEU A 105 7.59 -9.83 -5.30
C LEU A 105 9.06 -9.59 -5.64
N LEU A 106 9.99 -10.25 -4.95
CA LEU A 106 11.42 -10.01 -5.12
C LEU A 106 11.91 -10.23 -6.55
N PRO A 107 11.58 -11.32 -7.25
CA PRO A 107 12.03 -11.50 -8.63
C PRO A 107 11.53 -10.41 -9.57
N SER A 108 10.25 -10.01 -9.44
CA SER A 108 9.67 -8.95 -10.26
C SER A 108 10.26 -7.57 -9.92
N ALA A 109 10.50 -7.29 -8.65
CA ALA A 109 11.12 -6.04 -8.20
C ALA A 109 12.58 -5.94 -8.66
N ILE A 110 13.37 -7.02 -8.50
CA ILE A 110 14.77 -7.07 -8.97
C ILE A 110 14.81 -6.93 -10.50
N GLY A 111 13.97 -7.67 -11.21
CA GLY A 111 13.88 -7.57 -12.67
C GLY A 111 13.51 -6.16 -13.11
N SER A 112 12.50 -5.56 -12.48
CA SER A 112 12.09 -4.18 -12.76
C SER A 112 13.21 -3.19 -12.47
N PHE A 113 13.95 -3.36 -11.38
CA PHE A 113 15.07 -2.48 -11.02
C PHE A 113 16.23 -2.59 -12.03
N MET A 114 16.61 -3.81 -12.43
CA MET A 114 17.71 -4.06 -13.38
C MET A 114 17.39 -3.57 -14.80
N PHE A 115 16.15 -3.73 -15.24
CA PHE A 115 15.73 -3.38 -16.59
C PHE A 115 14.96 -2.05 -16.66
N LEU A 116 14.95 -1.27 -15.57
CA LEU A 116 14.17 -0.04 -15.44
C LEU A 116 14.31 0.92 -16.62
N PRO A 117 15.53 1.27 -17.12
CA PRO A 117 15.62 2.17 -18.27
C PRO A 117 14.94 1.62 -19.52
N LYS A 118 15.06 0.32 -19.77
CA LYS A 118 14.43 -0.33 -20.94
C LYS A 118 12.90 -0.37 -20.78
N LEU A 119 12.41 -0.65 -19.58
CA LEU A 119 10.98 -0.66 -19.29
C LEU A 119 10.37 0.73 -19.50
N LEU A 120 11.03 1.78 -19.02
CA LEU A 120 10.58 3.16 -19.21
C LEU A 120 10.54 3.56 -20.70
N LEU A 121 11.53 3.17 -21.50
CA LEU A 121 11.53 3.39 -22.95
C LEU A 121 10.36 2.65 -23.64
N ILE A 122 10.09 1.41 -23.24
CA ILE A 122 8.93 0.64 -23.77
C ILE A 122 7.61 1.31 -23.41
N LEU A 123 7.51 1.92 -22.23
CA LEU A 123 6.34 2.68 -21.78
C LEU A 123 6.25 4.08 -22.40
N GLY A 124 7.15 4.43 -23.33
CA GLY A 124 7.08 5.66 -24.12
C GLY A 124 7.81 6.86 -23.49
N VAL A 125 8.60 6.65 -22.43
CA VAL A 125 9.44 7.71 -21.85
C VAL A 125 10.57 8.07 -22.82
N SER A 126 10.74 9.36 -23.08
CA SER A 126 11.85 9.85 -23.93
C SER A 126 13.20 9.57 -23.29
N PRO A 127 14.25 9.20 -24.07
CA PRO A 127 15.59 9.02 -23.54
C PRO A 127 16.15 10.22 -22.77
N SER A 128 15.77 11.43 -23.17
CA SER A 128 16.15 12.69 -22.50
C SER A 128 15.56 12.84 -21.11
N ASP A 129 14.43 12.18 -20.82
CA ASP A 129 13.71 12.29 -19.56
C ASP A 129 14.04 11.15 -18.57
N LEU A 130 14.75 10.10 -19.04
CA LEU A 130 15.15 9.00 -18.18
C LEU A 130 15.85 9.43 -16.87
N PRO A 131 16.77 10.41 -16.87
CA PRO A 131 17.41 10.86 -15.65
C PRO A 131 16.44 11.42 -14.60
N PHE A 132 15.30 11.93 -15.03
CA PHE A 132 14.25 12.42 -14.13
C PHE A 132 13.41 11.25 -13.55
N TYR A 133 13.06 10.27 -14.38
CA TYR A 133 12.15 9.20 -13.97
C TYR A 133 12.83 8.04 -13.24
N ILE A 134 14.07 7.70 -13.59
CA ILE A 134 14.77 6.56 -12.98
C ILE A 134 14.81 6.65 -11.45
N PRO A 135 15.25 7.74 -10.81
CA PRO A 135 15.29 7.84 -9.35
C PRO A 135 13.92 7.67 -8.71
N TYR A 136 12.88 8.22 -9.34
CA TYR A 136 11.50 8.08 -8.87
C TYR A 136 11.06 6.62 -8.84
N PHE A 137 11.23 5.88 -9.94
CA PHE A 137 10.83 4.47 -10.00
C PHE A 137 11.70 3.55 -9.14
N GLN A 138 12.97 3.85 -8.97
CA GLN A 138 13.83 3.15 -8.03
C GLN A 138 13.32 3.29 -6.59
N LEU A 139 12.96 4.51 -6.18
CA LEU A 139 12.36 4.76 -4.86
C LEU A 139 10.99 4.10 -4.73
N SER A 140 10.18 4.08 -5.80
CA SER A 140 8.89 3.38 -5.81
C SER A 140 9.03 1.89 -5.60
N ILE A 141 9.99 1.24 -6.25
CA ILE A 141 10.30 -0.19 -6.06
C ILE A 141 10.74 -0.45 -4.62
N LEU A 142 11.59 0.40 -4.06
CA LEU A 142 12.03 0.28 -2.67
C LEU A 142 10.86 0.51 -1.69
N ALA A 143 9.96 1.45 -1.98
CA ALA A 143 8.77 1.70 -1.18
C ALA A 143 7.88 0.46 -1.11
N ILE A 144 7.65 -0.20 -2.26
CA ILE A 144 6.89 -1.45 -2.33
C ILE A 144 7.55 -2.55 -1.50
N LEU A 145 8.86 -2.71 -1.62
CA LEU A 145 9.59 -3.77 -0.94
C LEU A 145 9.62 -3.57 0.59
N ILE A 146 9.77 -2.34 1.04
CA ILE A 146 10.03 -2.05 2.46
C ILE A 146 8.73 -1.74 3.20
N ALA A 147 7.90 -0.85 2.67
CA ALA A 147 6.78 -0.28 3.40
C ALA A 147 5.43 -0.90 3.05
N ALA A 148 5.18 -1.20 1.78
CA ALA A 148 3.91 -1.70 1.33
C ALA A 148 3.49 -3.03 1.99
N PRO A 149 4.37 -4.02 2.23
CA PRO A 149 3.97 -5.24 2.93
C PRO A 149 3.29 -4.97 4.27
N TRP A 150 3.82 -4.05 5.05
CA TRP A 150 3.31 -3.74 6.39
C TRP A 150 1.99 -2.98 6.35
N SER A 151 1.84 -2.06 5.40
CA SER A 151 0.59 -1.33 5.19
C SER A 151 -0.56 -2.24 4.71
N ILE A 152 -0.24 -3.43 4.16
CA ILE A 152 -1.24 -4.40 3.73
C ILE A 152 -1.52 -5.44 4.80
N PHE A 153 -0.46 -6.13 5.26
CA PHE A 153 -0.64 -7.31 6.11
C PHE A 153 -1.25 -6.95 7.45
N ILE A 154 -0.84 -5.84 8.06
CA ILE A 154 -1.36 -5.45 9.38
C ILE A 154 -2.85 -5.09 9.33
N PRO A 155 -3.34 -4.20 8.45
CA PRO A 155 -4.78 -3.94 8.36
C PRO A 155 -5.59 -5.17 7.94
N SER A 156 -5.05 -5.99 7.03
CA SER A 156 -5.72 -7.23 6.61
C SER A 156 -5.84 -8.23 7.75
N TYR A 157 -4.79 -8.41 8.52
CA TYR A 157 -4.79 -9.23 9.73
C TYR A 157 -5.81 -8.73 10.76
N LEU A 158 -5.85 -7.44 11.03
CA LEU A 158 -6.83 -6.84 11.94
C LEU A 158 -8.26 -7.10 11.49
N ARG A 159 -8.55 -6.98 10.18
CA ARG A 159 -9.87 -7.30 9.62
C ARG A 159 -10.25 -8.76 9.82
N THR A 160 -9.32 -9.69 9.63
CA THR A 160 -9.57 -11.13 9.86
C THR A 160 -9.86 -11.45 11.32
N ARG A 161 -9.37 -10.62 12.25
CA ARG A 161 -9.61 -10.73 13.70
C ARG A 161 -10.85 -9.94 14.16
N GLY A 162 -11.67 -9.45 13.25
CA GLY A 162 -12.86 -8.66 13.59
C GLY A 162 -12.57 -7.24 14.09
N ARG A 163 -11.31 -6.78 14.01
CA ARG A 163 -10.85 -5.43 14.42
C ARG A 163 -10.89 -4.45 13.24
N SER A 164 -11.97 -4.48 12.48
CA SER A 164 -12.11 -3.67 11.26
C SER A 164 -12.02 -2.16 11.51
N LYS A 165 -12.51 -1.68 12.66
CA LYS A 165 -12.40 -0.26 13.04
C LYS A 165 -10.94 0.20 13.13
N GLU A 166 -10.10 -0.60 13.77
CA GLU A 166 -8.67 -0.28 13.90
C GLU A 166 -7.95 -0.34 12.56
N ALA A 167 -8.27 -1.34 11.73
CA ALA A 167 -7.74 -1.40 10.37
C ALA A 167 -8.10 -0.15 9.56
N THR A 168 -9.35 0.31 9.63
CA THR A 168 -9.79 1.53 8.97
C THR A 168 -9.07 2.78 9.50
N VAL A 169 -8.89 2.90 10.81
CA VAL A 169 -8.13 4.02 11.41
C VAL A 169 -6.69 4.02 10.89
N LEU A 170 -6.05 2.86 10.77
CA LEU A 170 -4.69 2.77 10.23
C LEU A 170 -4.62 3.15 8.75
N ASP A 171 -5.57 2.70 7.92
CA ASP A 171 -5.64 3.10 6.51
C ASP A 171 -5.76 4.62 6.38
N HIS A 172 -6.64 5.25 7.18
CA HIS A 172 -6.78 6.70 7.19
C HIS A 172 -5.53 7.41 7.75
N ALA A 173 -4.90 6.87 8.78
CA ALA A 173 -3.67 7.45 9.33
C ALA A 173 -2.56 7.46 8.28
N VAL A 174 -2.40 6.38 7.51
CA VAL A 174 -1.44 6.31 6.40
C VAL A 174 -1.81 7.32 5.32
N ALA A 175 -3.08 7.31 4.84
CA ALA A 175 -3.55 8.16 3.76
C ALA A 175 -3.37 9.66 4.08
N TRP A 176 -3.87 10.11 5.21
CA TRP A 176 -3.81 11.52 5.58
C TRP A 176 -2.40 11.97 5.93
N SER A 177 -1.59 11.15 6.61
CA SER A 177 -0.19 11.49 6.88
C SER A 177 0.61 11.61 5.60
N MET A 178 0.36 10.74 4.63
CA MET A 178 1.00 10.80 3.31
C MET A 178 0.60 12.09 2.59
N LEU A 179 -0.69 12.40 2.51
CA LEU A 179 -1.20 13.59 1.84
C LEU A 179 -0.63 14.87 2.45
N ILE A 180 -0.71 15.01 3.78
CA ILE A 180 -0.17 16.16 4.51
C ILE A 180 1.34 16.26 4.32
N GLY A 181 2.06 15.15 4.42
CA GLY A 181 3.51 15.10 4.25
C GLY A 181 3.95 15.49 2.84
N ILE A 182 3.25 15.02 1.79
CA ILE A 182 3.51 15.39 0.40
C ILE A 182 3.25 16.87 0.21
N PHE A 183 2.10 17.38 0.65
CA PHE A 183 1.77 18.79 0.55
C PHE A 183 2.84 19.66 1.24
N PHE A 184 3.22 19.29 2.46
CA PHE A 184 4.23 20.03 3.22
C PHE A 184 5.61 20.02 2.52
N THR A 185 6.06 18.88 2.04
CA THR A 185 7.37 18.76 1.38
C THR A 185 7.41 19.46 0.02
N THR A 186 6.32 19.45 -0.74
CA THR A 186 6.26 20.06 -2.07
C THR A 186 5.98 21.57 -2.03
N HIS A 187 5.04 22.02 -1.18
CA HIS A 187 4.58 23.42 -1.17
C HIS A 187 5.22 24.29 -0.08
N VAL A 188 5.57 23.70 1.06
CA VAL A 188 6.18 24.48 2.16
C VAL A 188 7.70 24.44 2.10
N LEU A 189 8.27 23.23 1.90
CA LEU A 189 9.72 23.05 1.84
C LEU A 189 10.30 23.14 0.43
N HIS A 190 9.46 23.19 -0.60
CA HIS A 190 9.85 23.22 -2.03
C HIS A 190 10.85 22.12 -2.41
N LEU A 191 10.70 20.93 -1.84
CA LEU A 191 11.52 19.76 -2.14
C LEU A 191 10.99 19.04 -3.38
N GLY A 192 11.89 18.35 -4.09
CA GLY A 192 11.55 17.67 -5.32
C GLY A 192 10.59 16.48 -5.15
N VAL A 193 10.04 15.99 -6.27
CA VAL A 193 9.07 14.88 -6.32
C VAL A 193 9.57 13.62 -5.62
N ASN A 194 10.86 13.33 -5.67
CA ASN A 194 11.44 12.17 -5.00
C ASN A 194 11.25 12.21 -3.48
N THR A 195 11.17 13.40 -2.87
CA THR A 195 10.92 13.55 -1.44
C THR A 195 9.50 13.10 -1.09
N ALA A 196 8.54 13.29 -1.98
CA ALA A 196 7.18 12.78 -1.80
C ALA A 196 7.14 11.25 -1.67
N LEU A 197 8.01 10.53 -2.41
CA LEU A 197 8.16 9.08 -2.26
C LEU A 197 8.80 8.67 -0.92
N VAL A 198 9.76 9.44 -0.43
CA VAL A 198 10.33 9.21 0.91
C VAL A 198 9.24 9.39 1.97
N VAL A 199 8.39 10.40 1.84
CA VAL A 199 7.21 10.58 2.70
C VAL A 199 6.29 9.38 2.60
N ASN A 200 6.02 8.87 1.39
CA ASN A 200 5.22 7.67 1.18
C ASN A 200 5.81 6.45 1.93
N ILE A 201 7.12 6.23 1.84
CA ILE A 201 7.79 5.12 2.56
C ILE A 201 7.59 5.25 4.07
N ILE A 202 7.83 6.45 4.62
CA ILE A 202 7.73 6.71 6.05
C ILE A 202 6.29 6.51 6.54
N THR A 203 5.31 7.04 5.83
CA THR A 203 3.90 6.97 6.24
C THR A 203 3.33 5.56 6.10
N ASN A 204 3.75 4.78 5.11
CA ASN A 204 3.38 3.37 5.00
C ASN A 204 3.99 2.50 6.11
N ALA A 205 4.99 2.97 6.85
CA ALA A 205 5.51 2.31 8.03
C ALA A 205 4.66 2.55 9.30
N ILE A 206 3.66 3.45 9.28
CA ILE A 206 2.77 3.75 10.42
C ILE A 206 2.11 2.48 10.99
N PRO A 207 1.54 1.56 10.20
CA PRO A 207 0.97 0.32 10.73
C PRO A 207 1.98 -0.56 11.44
N LEU A 208 3.23 -0.60 10.96
CA LEU A 208 4.32 -1.32 11.61
C LEU A 208 4.64 -0.70 12.97
N TYR A 209 4.78 0.62 13.04
CA TYR A 209 5.01 1.34 14.28
C TYR A 209 3.86 1.11 15.27
N TRP A 210 2.60 1.25 14.81
CA TRP A 210 1.43 0.96 15.63
C TRP A 210 1.43 -0.48 16.16
N PHE A 211 1.80 -1.45 15.31
CA PHE A 211 1.88 -2.85 15.67
C PHE A 211 2.91 -3.11 16.78
N PHE A 212 4.09 -2.50 16.70
CA PHE A 212 5.13 -2.63 17.72
C PHE A 212 4.78 -1.92 19.04
N MET A 213 4.11 -0.79 18.97
CA MET A 213 3.72 0.00 20.14
C MET A 213 2.39 -0.48 20.75
N GLY A 214 1.57 -1.19 19.98
CA GLY A 214 0.28 -1.69 20.41
C GLY A 214 0.37 -3.06 21.09
N LYS A 215 -0.58 -3.32 22.01
CA LYS A 215 -0.71 -4.60 22.73
C LYS A 215 -0.93 -5.83 21.82
N ALA A 216 -1.07 -5.65 20.50
CA ALA A 216 -1.17 -6.75 19.52
C ALA A 216 0.14 -7.56 19.39
N TYR A 217 1.24 -7.04 19.91
CA TYR A 217 2.56 -7.65 19.85
C TYR A 217 2.63 -9.00 20.56
N SER A 218 1.93 -9.15 21.68
CA SER A 218 1.99 -10.39 22.47
C SER A 218 1.35 -11.61 21.81
N SER A 219 0.40 -11.40 20.89
CA SER A 219 -0.31 -12.52 20.23
C SER A 219 0.28 -12.90 18.87
N PHE A 220 1.24 -12.14 18.35
CA PHE A 220 1.80 -12.34 17.01
C PHE A 220 3.18 -13.02 17.04
N LEU A 221 3.94 -12.87 18.14
CA LEU A 221 5.28 -13.42 18.29
C LEU A 221 5.39 -14.64 19.20
N LEU A 222 4.32 -14.95 19.96
CA LEU A 222 4.19 -16.18 20.72
C LEU A 222 3.54 -17.26 19.85
#